data_a471229220ae7603ac4d9a20f7e50d5e
#
_entry.id   a471229220ae7603ac4d9a20f7e50d5e
#
_cell.length_a   1.000
_cell.length_b   1.000
_cell.length_c   1.000
_cell.angle_alpha   90.00
_cell.angle_beta   90.00
_cell.angle_gamma   90.00
#
_symmetry.space_group_name_H-M   'P 1'
#
loop_
_entity.id
_entity.type
_entity.pdbx_description
1 polymer ?
#
loop_
_entity_poly.entity_id
_entity_poly.type
_entity_poly.pdbx_seq_one_letter_code
_entity_poly.pdbx_strand_id
1 'polypeptide(L)'
;MAEPTHLKILHVISGDLWAGAEMQAYTLLSSLRRLAGVEVAAAVMNEGELTRRLRQTGVAVTVLDERHLGARRIVGGLRELMLRWQPDVVHSHRTKENVLASIANRLARNVPSLRTVHGASEHSPKGLKSKLRHAIIGRLDLWCARHVQERVIAVSSELGKKLEAIYPRGKIVVIVNGVDVDGVLAQRGQAPFREREPGATHVGIVGRLVPVKRVDLFLRAMAGLLRDAPTRLWRFHVFGDGPLRAELAALTETLGLVEQVTFHGHRHDIVACMAALDVLVMCSDHEGLPMTALEAVSLGVPVVAHAVGGLVDIVPTDSLVSEHNAEGYSTAILRLLEKGSDAAAQLRQRVLEEYSCARNAERTLCLYQELIGRTSW
;
A
#
# COMPACT_ATOMS: atom_id res chain seq x y z
N MET A 1 4.56 -31.84 26.11
CA MET A 1 4.75 -30.58 25.38
C MET A 1 4.51 -30.90 23.92
N ALA A 2 3.43 -30.37 23.31
CA ALA A 2 3.22 -30.54 21.89
C ALA A 2 4.36 -29.82 21.16
N GLU A 3 4.98 -30.49 20.15
CA GLU A 3 5.97 -29.86 19.30
C GLU A 3 5.37 -28.58 18.69
N PRO A 4 6.15 -27.48 18.59
CA PRO A 4 5.66 -26.28 17.93
C PRO A 4 5.30 -26.66 16.49
N THR A 5 4.01 -26.73 16.21
CA THR A 5 3.50 -27.10 14.89
C THR A 5 3.94 -26.05 13.90
N HIS A 6 4.93 -26.39 13.05
CA HIS A 6 5.38 -25.54 11.96
C HIS A 6 4.22 -25.25 11.00
N LEU A 7 3.92 -23.97 10.79
CA LEU A 7 2.93 -23.50 9.84
C LEU A 7 3.63 -22.94 8.60
N LYS A 8 3.37 -23.57 7.46
CA LYS A 8 3.98 -23.19 6.16
C LYS A 8 3.01 -22.36 5.31
N ILE A 9 3.39 -21.13 5.00
CA ILE A 9 2.55 -20.19 4.27
C ILE A 9 3.23 -19.79 2.97
N LEU A 10 2.58 -20.06 1.82
CA LEU A 10 3.06 -19.65 0.51
C LEU A 10 2.33 -18.39 0.05
N HIS A 11 3.08 -17.30 -0.10
CA HIS A 11 2.56 -16.08 -0.70
C HIS A 11 2.79 -16.05 -2.20
N VAL A 12 1.78 -15.57 -2.98
CA VAL A 12 1.88 -15.39 -4.44
C VAL A 12 1.66 -13.93 -4.77
N ILE A 13 2.70 -13.27 -5.33
CA ILE A 13 2.79 -11.81 -5.43
C ILE A 13 3.33 -11.41 -6.82
N SER A 14 2.97 -10.22 -7.32
CA SER A 14 3.47 -9.72 -8.61
C SER A 14 4.97 -9.38 -8.58
N GLY A 15 5.36 -8.40 -7.80
CA GLY A 15 6.74 -7.92 -7.70
C GLY A 15 7.24 -7.09 -8.90
N ASP A 16 6.33 -6.65 -9.77
CA ASP A 16 6.64 -5.84 -10.97
C ASP A 16 7.03 -4.40 -10.63
N LEU A 17 6.52 -3.88 -9.53
CA LEU A 17 6.74 -2.52 -9.05
C LEU A 17 7.10 -2.57 -7.56
N TRP A 18 7.80 -1.55 -7.09
CA TRP A 18 7.92 -1.29 -5.65
C TRP A 18 6.90 -0.21 -5.27
N ALA A 19 5.69 -0.65 -4.91
CA ALA A 19 4.57 0.20 -4.56
C ALA A 19 3.86 -0.31 -3.29
N GLY A 20 2.77 0.33 -2.87
CA GLY A 20 2.12 0.05 -1.59
C GLY A 20 1.78 -1.42 -1.34
N ALA A 21 1.30 -2.16 -2.35
CA ALA A 21 0.97 -3.57 -2.21
C ALA A 21 2.22 -4.46 -1.99
N GLU A 22 3.30 -4.19 -2.72
CA GLU A 22 4.58 -4.91 -2.58
C GLU A 22 5.25 -4.57 -1.26
N MET A 23 5.19 -3.30 -0.84
CA MET A 23 5.71 -2.84 0.46
C MET A 23 4.98 -3.52 1.62
N GLN A 24 3.64 -3.58 1.55
CA GLN A 24 2.83 -4.30 2.53
C GLN A 24 3.14 -5.81 2.55
N ALA A 25 3.27 -6.46 1.39
CA ALA A 25 3.63 -7.88 1.32
C ALA A 25 5.02 -8.12 1.94
N TYR A 26 6.01 -7.29 1.61
CA TYR A 26 7.34 -7.34 2.21
C TYR A 26 7.28 -7.22 3.73
N THR A 27 6.57 -6.22 4.24
CA THR A 27 6.44 -5.95 5.68
C THR A 27 5.76 -7.13 6.39
N LEU A 28 4.68 -7.68 5.83
CA LEU A 28 3.98 -8.84 6.37
C LEU A 28 4.87 -10.08 6.40
N LEU A 29 5.50 -10.45 5.28
CA LEU A 29 6.34 -11.65 5.19
C LEU A 29 7.55 -11.55 6.13
N SER A 30 8.18 -10.39 6.19
CA SER A 30 9.31 -10.13 7.08
C SER A 30 8.92 -10.27 8.56
N SER A 31 7.71 -9.83 8.92
CA SER A 31 7.18 -9.93 10.29
C SER A 31 6.75 -11.36 10.63
N LEU A 32 6.04 -12.05 9.74
CA LEU A 32 5.63 -13.45 9.93
C LEU A 32 6.83 -14.37 10.13
N ARG A 33 7.91 -14.17 9.36
CA ARG A 33 9.14 -14.97 9.48
C ARG A 33 9.81 -14.87 10.86
N ARG A 34 9.58 -13.78 11.60
CA ARG A 34 10.11 -13.60 12.96
C ARG A 34 9.31 -14.34 14.03
N LEU A 35 8.12 -14.83 13.68
CA LEU A 35 7.24 -15.54 14.62
C LEU A 35 7.68 -17.00 14.76
N ALA A 36 7.71 -17.51 15.99
CA ALA A 36 8.08 -18.88 16.25
C ALA A 36 7.09 -19.87 15.62
N GLY A 37 7.61 -20.93 15.00
CA GLY A 37 6.77 -21.96 14.36
C GLY A 37 6.13 -21.55 13.04
N VAL A 38 6.51 -20.41 12.46
CA VAL A 38 6.02 -19.93 11.16
C VAL A 38 7.12 -19.98 10.10
N GLU A 39 6.85 -20.65 9.00
CA GLU A 39 7.71 -20.71 7.83
C GLU A 39 7.00 -20.06 6.64
N VAL A 40 7.62 -19.05 6.02
CA VAL A 40 7.06 -18.32 4.90
C VAL A 40 7.92 -18.47 3.65
N ALA A 41 7.25 -18.63 2.49
CA ALA A 41 7.87 -18.59 1.18
C ALA A 41 7.07 -17.68 0.26
N ALA A 42 7.73 -17.12 -0.76
CA ALA A 42 7.11 -16.29 -1.77
C ALA A 42 7.33 -16.85 -3.18
N ALA A 43 6.26 -16.97 -3.96
CA ALA A 43 6.31 -17.10 -5.40
C ALA A 43 6.06 -15.71 -6.01
N VAL A 44 7.06 -15.16 -6.68
CA VAL A 44 7.00 -13.80 -7.24
C VAL A 44 6.98 -13.87 -8.76
N MET A 45 6.09 -13.11 -9.40
CA MET A 45 5.88 -13.16 -10.86
C MET A 45 6.91 -12.34 -11.65
N ASN A 46 7.75 -11.55 -10.97
CA ASN A 46 8.75 -10.72 -11.60
C ASN A 46 9.99 -10.59 -10.70
N GLU A 47 11.18 -10.58 -11.30
CA GLU A 47 12.39 -10.17 -10.59
C GLU A 47 12.35 -8.65 -10.38
N GLY A 48 12.65 -8.18 -9.16
CA GLY A 48 12.61 -6.75 -8.83
C GLY A 48 12.98 -6.44 -7.39
N GLU A 49 12.66 -5.25 -6.94
CA GLU A 49 13.00 -4.75 -5.60
C GLU A 49 12.38 -5.60 -4.49
N LEU A 50 11.15 -6.06 -4.65
CA LEU A 50 10.49 -6.96 -3.69
C LEU A 50 11.30 -8.26 -3.51
N THR A 51 11.68 -8.88 -4.62
CA THR A 51 12.45 -10.14 -4.63
C THR A 51 13.80 -9.96 -3.92
N ARG A 52 14.50 -8.87 -4.23
CA ARG A 52 15.79 -8.54 -3.62
C ARG A 52 15.66 -8.39 -2.09
N ARG A 53 14.68 -7.60 -1.64
CA ARG A 53 14.45 -7.35 -0.21
C ARG A 53 13.99 -8.59 0.55
N LEU A 54 13.10 -9.40 0.00
CA LEU A 54 12.65 -10.64 0.63
C LEU A 54 13.81 -11.62 0.82
N ARG A 55 14.68 -11.79 -0.18
CA ARG A 55 15.88 -12.63 -0.04
C ARG A 55 16.81 -12.15 1.07
N GLN A 56 16.97 -10.83 1.25
CA GLN A 56 17.78 -10.26 2.33
C GLN A 56 17.22 -10.56 3.73
N THR A 57 15.89 -10.71 3.86
CA THR A 57 15.27 -11.13 5.13
C THR A 57 15.33 -12.65 5.36
N GLY A 58 15.84 -13.41 4.39
CA GLY A 58 15.93 -14.88 4.44
C GLY A 58 14.58 -15.58 4.15
N VAL A 59 13.61 -14.90 3.55
CA VAL A 59 12.40 -15.53 2.99
C VAL A 59 12.78 -16.32 1.75
N ALA A 60 12.32 -17.57 1.64
CA ALA A 60 12.52 -18.39 0.45
C ALA A 60 11.70 -17.81 -0.73
N VAL A 61 12.41 -17.40 -1.80
CA VAL A 61 11.76 -16.76 -2.96
C VAL A 61 11.95 -17.59 -4.22
N THR A 62 10.85 -17.95 -4.86
CA THR A 62 10.81 -18.56 -6.20
C THR A 62 10.27 -17.53 -7.20
N VAL A 63 11.05 -17.25 -8.25
CA VAL A 63 10.60 -16.32 -9.32
C VAL A 63 10.02 -17.10 -10.49
N LEU A 64 8.79 -16.77 -10.88
CA LEU A 64 8.08 -17.29 -12.06
C LEU A 64 7.81 -16.13 -13.01
N ASP A 65 8.86 -15.66 -13.70
CA ASP A 65 8.87 -14.41 -14.45
C ASP A 65 7.86 -14.42 -15.61
N GLU A 66 6.82 -13.62 -15.47
CA GLU A 66 5.72 -13.50 -16.43
C GLU A 66 6.09 -12.83 -17.76
N ARG A 67 7.26 -12.16 -17.82
CA ARG A 67 7.81 -11.62 -19.07
C ARG A 67 8.28 -12.74 -20.01
N HIS A 68 8.62 -13.89 -19.44
CA HIS A 68 9.15 -15.04 -20.15
C HIS A 68 8.23 -16.27 -20.09
N LEU A 69 7.34 -16.33 -19.10
CA LEU A 69 6.45 -17.47 -18.86
C LEU A 69 4.99 -17.11 -19.16
N GLY A 70 4.34 -17.91 -19.98
CA GLY A 70 2.90 -17.82 -20.15
C GLY A 70 2.14 -18.38 -18.95
N ALA A 71 0.85 -18.03 -18.82
CA ALA A 71 0.00 -18.42 -17.68
C ALA A 71 0.01 -19.91 -17.36
N ARG A 72 0.01 -20.80 -18.38
CA ARG A 72 0.06 -22.26 -18.18
C ARG A 72 1.37 -22.71 -17.50
N ARG A 73 2.53 -22.11 -17.90
CA ARG A 73 3.82 -22.43 -17.31
C ARG A 73 3.93 -21.89 -15.88
N ILE A 74 3.37 -20.72 -15.61
CA ILE A 74 3.29 -20.16 -14.25
C ILE A 74 2.45 -21.06 -13.35
N VAL A 75 1.26 -21.50 -13.80
CA VAL A 75 0.43 -22.45 -13.03
C VAL A 75 1.18 -23.77 -12.79
N GLY A 76 1.89 -24.29 -13.81
CA GLY A 76 2.73 -25.49 -13.65
C GLY A 76 3.83 -25.32 -12.61
N GLY A 77 4.58 -24.20 -12.65
CA GLY A 77 5.63 -23.88 -11.69
C GLY A 77 5.09 -23.67 -10.26
N LEU A 78 3.95 -22.98 -10.12
CA LEU A 78 3.29 -22.83 -8.81
C LEU A 78 2.84 -24.19 -8.26
N ARG A 79 2.25 -25.05 -9.11
CA ARG A 79 1.83 -26.41 -8.72
C ARG A 79 3.03 -27.23 -8.24
N GLU A 80 4.14 -27.23 -8.99
CA GLU A 80 5.37 -27.94 -8.61
C GLU A 80 5.93 -27.43 -7.30
N LEU A 81 6.00 -26.11 -7.11
CA LEU A 81 6.41 -25.48 -5.85
C LEU A 81 5.52 -25.95 -4.69
N MET A 82 4.18 -25.93 -4.85
CA MET A 82 3.25 -26.38 -3.81
C MET A 82 3.40 -27.86 -3.47
N LEU A 83 3.65 -28.73 -4.45
CA LEU A 83 3.88 -30.15 -4.23
C LEU A 83 5.20 -30.41 -3.49
N ARG A 84 6.26 -29.67 -3.83
CA ARG A 84 7.59 -29.83 -3.24
C ARG A 84 7.66 -29.22 -1.83
N TRP A 85 7.18 -27.97 -1.66
CA TRP A 85 7.32 -27.23 -0.41
C TRP A 85 6.21 -27.54 0.60
N GLN A 86 5.07 -28.04 0.14
CA GLN A 86 3.93 -28.49 0.94
C GLN A 86 3.37 -27.42 1.88
N PRO A 87 2.89 -26.26 1.37
CA PRO A 87 2.27 -25.24 2.19
C PRO A 87 1.00 -25.75 2.90
N ASP A 88 0.73 -25.23 4.08
CA ASP A 88 -0.53 -25.40 4.81
C ASP A 88 -1.58 -24.38 4.34
N VAL A 89 -1.12 -23.18 3.92
CA VAL A 89 -1.97 -22.09 3.45
C VAL A 89 -1.35 -21.42 2.23
N VAL A 90 -2.19 -21.04 1.25
CA VAL A 90 -1.80 -20.23 0.10
C VAL A 90 -2.45 -18.84 0.21
N HIS A 91 -1.62 -17.79 0.21
CA HIS A 91 -2.06 -16.41 0.29
C HIS A 91 -1.67 -15.65 -0.97
N SER A 92 -2.65 -15.15 -1.73
CA SER A 92 -2.42 -14.39 -2.95
C SER A 92 -2.66 -12.89 -2.72
N HIS A 93 -1.94 -12.07 -3.54
CA HIS A 93 -2.11 -10.63 -3.58
C HIS A 93 -2.46 -10.23 -5.00
N ARG A 94 -3.37 -9.27 -5.22
CA ARG A 94 -3.84 -8.84 -6.53
C ARG A 94 -4.64 -9.92 -7.32
N THR A 95 -5.29 -9.47 -8.38
CA THR A 95 -6.31 -10.21 -9.14
C THR A 95 -5.74 -11.37 -9.98
N LYS A 96 -4.65 -11.11 -10.71
CA LYS A 96 -4.05 -12.11 -11.62
C LYS A 96 -3.39 -13.25 -10.84
N GLU A 97 -2.60 -12.91 -9.85
CA GLU A 97 -1.92 -13.84 -8.96
C GLU A 97 -2.91 -14.74 -8.24
N ASN A 98 -4.05 -14.18 -7.83
CA ASN A 98 -5.12 -14.92 -7.22
C ASN A 98 -5.67 -16.02 -8.13
N VAL A 99 -5.98 -15.70 -9.37
CA VAL A 99 -6.50 -16.70 -10.36
C VAL A 99 -5.47 -17.80 -10.59
N LEU A 100 -4.20 -17.43 -10.83
CA LEU A 100 -3.13 -18.39 -11.12
C LEU A 100 -2.84 -19.30 -9.91
N ALA A 101 -2.77 -18.71 -8.70
CA ALA A 101 -2.56 -19.45 -7.47
C ALA A 101 -3.72 -20.38 -7.13
N SER A 102 -4.96 -19.94 -7.32
CA SER A 102 -6.17 -20.76 -7.09
C SER A 102 -6.21 -21.99 -7.99
N ILE A 103 -5.89 -21.81 -9.28
CA ILE A 103 -5.84 -22.94 -10.23
C ILE A 103 -4.70 -23.91 -9.85
N ALA A 104 -3.51 -23.38 -9.56
CA ALA A 104 -2.36 -24.21 -9.18
C ALA A 104 -2.61 -24.99 -7.88
N ASN A 105 -3.18 -24.35 -6.86
CA ASN A 105 -3.53 -24.97 -5.59
C ASN A 105 -4.55 -26.11 -5.76
N ARG A 106 -5.57 -25.88 -6.58
CA ARG A 106 -6.59 -26.90 -6.90
C ARG A 106 -5.97 -28.12 -7.59
N LEU A 107 -4.97 -27.92 -8.46
CA LEU A 107 -4.27 -28.99 -9.18
C LEU A 107 -3.16 -29.64 -8.36
N ALA A 108 -2.78 -29.06 -7.21
CA ALA A 108 -1.72 -29.57 -6.34
C ALA A 108 -2.29 -30.25 -5.09
N ARG A 109 -2.53 -29.48 -4.05
CA ARG A 109 -2.87 -29.95 -2.70
C ARG A 109 -4.27 -29.54 -2.23
N ASN A 110 -4.85 -28.54 -2.87
CA ASN A 110 -6.13 -27.95 -2.50
C ASN A 110 -6.21 -27.54 -1.02
N VAL A 111 -5.14 -26.91 -0.52
CA VAL A 111 -5.08 -26.41 0.87
C VAL A 111 -5.90 -25.14 1.00
N PRO A 112 -6.27 -24.72 2.25
CA PRO A 112 -6.92 -23.45 2.50
C PRO A 112 -6.22 -22.29 1.82
N SER A 113 -6.98 -21.40 1.21
CA SER A 113 -6.43 -20.27 0.49
C SER A 113 -7.22 -18.99 0.77
N LEU A 114 -6.49 -17.86 0.73
CA LEU A 114 -7.06 -16.53 0.90
C LEU A 114 -6.36 -15.52 0.02
N ARG A 115 -6.93 -14.31 -0.08
CA ARG A 115 -6.30 -13.20 -0.79
C ARG A 115 -6.38 -11.91 0.02
N THR A 116 -5.41 -11.02 -0.18
CA THR A 116 -5.50 -9.62 0.26
C THR A 116 -5.88 -8.71 -0.92
N VAL A 117 -6.87 -7.86 -0.70
CA VAL A 117 -7.26 -6.77 -1.61
C VAL A 117 -6.68 -5.47 -1.09
N HIS A 118 -5.75 -4.89 -1.86
CA HIS A 118 -5.01 -3.68 -1.46
C HIS A 118 -5.69 -2.37 -1.89
N GLY A 119 -6.79 -2.44 -2.63
CA GLY A 119 -7.52 -1.30 -3.18
C GLY A 119 -7.87 -1.48 -4.64
N ALA A 120 -8.37 -0.43 -5.29
CA ALA A 120 -8.67 -0.42 -6.71
C ALA A 120 -7.39 -0.45 -7.56
N SER A 121 -7.48 -1.03 -8.77
CA SER A 121 -6.37 -1.02 -9.72
C SER A 121 -6.06 0.40 -10.18
N GLU A 122 -4.82 0.83 -10.10
CA GLU A 122 -4.35 2.11 -10.62
C GLU A 122 -4.28 2.16 -12.16
N HIS A 123 -4.39 1.02 -12.83
CA HIS A 123 -4.27 0.90 -14.26
C HIS A 123 -5.63 0.74 -14.93
N SER A 124 -6.01 1.68 -15.76
CA SER A 124 -7.13 1.53 -16.67
C SER A 124 -6.67 0.86 -17.96
N PRO A 125 -7.24 -0.30 -18.35
CA PRO A 125 -6.83 -1.01 -19.54
C PRO A 125 -7.13 -0.19 -20.81
N LYS A 126 -6.10 0.04 -21.65
CA LYS A 126 -6.22 0.75 -22.93
C LYS A 126 -6.50 -0.25 -24.06
N GLY A 127 -7.49 0.05 -24.89
CA GLY A 127 -7.89 -0.76 -26.04
C GLY A 127 -8.84 -1.94 -25.71
N LEU A 128 -9.63 -2.36 -26.70
CA LEU A 128 -10.71 -3.33 -26.53
C LEU A 128 -10.23 -4.72 -26.07
N LYS A 129 -9.13 -5.21 -26.64
CA LYS A 129 -8.53 -6.51 -26.23
C LYS A 129 -8.06 -6.50 -24.79
N SER A 130 -7.45 -5.42 -24.34
CA SER A 130 -6.99 -5.24 -22.93
C SER A 130 -8.18 -5.16 -21.97
N LYS A 131 -9.24 -4.42 -22.33
CA LYS A 131 -10.48 -4.33 -21.56
C LYS A 131 -11.16 -5.69 -21.41
N LEU A 132 -11.26 -6.45 -22.52
CA LEU A 132 -11.86 -7.79 -22.49
C LEU A 132 -11.04 -8.75 -21.61
N ARG A 133 -9.72 -8.79 -21.78
CA ARG A 133 -8.82 -9.59 -20.93
C ARG A 133 -8.98 -9.24 -19.47
N HIS A 134 -9.02 -7.95 -19.14
CA HIS A 134 -9.19 -7.47 -17.75
C HIS A 134 -10.55 -7.90 -17.17
N ALA A 135 -11.62 -7.81 -17.96
CA ALA A 135 -12.95 -8.25 -17.55
C ALA A 135 -13.03 -9.77 -17.31
N ILE A 136 -12.39 -10.57 -18.17
CA ILE A 136 -12.33 -12.04 -18.00
C ILE A 136 -11.56 -12.38 -16.72
N ILE A 137 -10.38 -11.79 -16.51
CA ILE A 137 -9.57 -12.05 -15.32
C ILE A 137 -10.33 -11.62 -14.07
N GLY A 138 -11.00 -10.46 -14.09
CA GLY A 138 -11.83 -10.00 -12.97
C GLY A 138 -12.99 -10.93 -12.63
N ARG A 139 -13.66 -11.50 -13.65
CA ARG A 139 -14.72 -12.50 -13.44
C ARG A 139 -14.18 -13.81 -12.86
N LEU A 140 -13.03 -14.28 -13.35
CA LEU A 140 -12.36 -15.46 -12.81
C LEU A 140 -11.91 -15.24 -11.37
N ASP A 141 -11.34 -14.08 -11.08
CA ASP A 141 -10.95 -13.67 -9.75
C ASP A 141 -12.14 -13.68 -8.76
N LEU A 142 -13.25 -13.08 -9.16
CA LEU A 142 -14.47 -13.09 -8.36
C LEU A 142 -15.02 -14.52 -8.15
N TRP A 143 -14.94 -15.35 -9.17
CA TRP A 143 -15.33 -16.76 -9.07
C TRP A 143 -14.43 -17.52 -8.10
N CYS A 144 -13.10 -17.36 -8.21
CA CYS A 144 -12.14 -17.94 -7.28
C CYS A 144 -12.41 -17.52 -5.84
N ALA A 145 -12.62 -16.23 -5.63
CA ALA A 145 -12.88 -15.70 -4.29
C ALA A 145 -14.21 -16.17 -3.68
N ARG A 146 -15.22 -16.45 -4.54
CA ARG A 146 -16.51 -16.97 -4.07
C ARG A 146 -16.47 -18.47 -3.77
N HIS A 147 -15.77 -19.25 -4.57
CA HIS A 147 -15.89 -20.70 -4.58
C HIS A 147 -14.63 -21.48 -4.21
N VAL A 148 -13.46 -20.85 -4.24
CA VAL A 148 -12.18 -21.52 -4.00
C VAL A 148 -11.53 -21.02 -2.71
N GLN A 149 -11.58 -19.71 -2.47
CA GLN A 149 -10.93 -19.12 -1.30
C GLN A 149 -11.82 -19.15 -0.06
N GLU A 150 -11.20 -19.35 1.08
CA GLU A 150 -11.90 -19.37 2.37
C GLU A 150 -12.18 -17.95 2.87
N ARG A 151 -11.24 -17.04 2.74
CA ARG A 151 -11.34 -15.64 3.19
C ARG A 151 -10.75 -14.66 2.18
N VAL A 152 -11.20 -13.42 2.28
CA VAL A 152 -10.67 -12.26 1.57
C VAL A 152 -10.36 -11.18 2.59
N ILE A 153 -9.10 -10.78 2.67
CA ILE A 153 -8.65 -9.68 3.53
C ILE A 153 -8.88 -8.37 2.82
N ALA A 154 -9.56 -7.44 3.49
CA ALA A 154 -9.67 -6.03 3.13
C ALA A 154 -8.72 -5.21 3.99
N VAL A 155 -7.94 -4.32 3.39
CA VAL A 155 -6.92 -3.53 4.11
C VAL A 155 -7.46 -2.28 4.80
N SER A 156 -8.76 -2.00 4.68
CA SER A 156 -9.45 -0.92 5.39
C SER A 156 -10.93 -1.24 5.62
N SER A 157 -11.54 -0.56 6.58
CA SER A 157 -12.96 -0.74 6.91
C SER A 157 -13.89 -0.36 5.76
N GLU A 158 -13.57 0.71 5.03
CA GLU A 158 -14.34 1.14 3.85
C GLU A 158 -14.25 0.11 2.71
N LEU A 159 -13.05 -0.42 2.45
CA LEU A 159 -12.86 -1.47 1.46
C LEU A 159 -13.61 -2.74 1.87
N GLY A 160 -13.59 -3.10 3.15
CA GLY A 160 -14.35 -4.22 3.69
C GLY A 160 -15.83 -4.11 3.36
N LYS A 161 -16.47 -2.99 3.65
CA LYS A 161 -17.88 -2.72 3.33
C LYS A 161 -18.18 -2.82 1.83
N LYS A 162 -17.29 -2.30 0.97
CA LYS A 162 -17.43 -2.42 -0.50
C LYS A 162 -17.35 -3.87 -0.96
N LEU A 163 -16.46 -4.66 -0.37
CA LEU A 163 -16.30 -6.07 -0.72
C LEU A 163 -17.45 -6.94 -0.19
N GLU A 164 -18.03 -6.64 0.96
CA GLU A 164 -19.21 -7.33 1.51
C GLU A 164 -20.43 -7.25 0.60
N ALA A 165 -20.54 -6.20 -0.21
CA ALA A 165 -21.59 -6.10 -1.23
C ALA A 165 -21.39 -7.05 -2.42
N ILE A 166 -20.17 -7.58 -2.61
CA ILE A 166 -19.78 -8.39 -3.78
C ILE A 166 -19.59 -9.87 -3.41
N TYR A 167 -19.09 -10.12 -2.19
CA TYR A 167 -18.73 -11.47 -1.72
C TYR A 167 -19.77 -12.04 -0.76
N PRO A 168 -19.85 -13.37 -0.60
CA PRO A 168 -20.72 -14.02 0.38
C PRO A 168 -20.41 -13.53 1.80
N ARG A 169 -21.46 -13.50 2.64
CA ARG A 169 -21.34 -13.13 4.06
C ARG A 169 -20.28 -13.99 4.77
N GLY A 170 -19.50 -13.38 5.64
CA GLY A 170 -18.46 -14.04 6.44
C GLY A 170 -17.15 -14.35 5.71
N LYS A 171 -17.04 -14.04 4.38
CA LYS A 171 -15.77 -14.20 3.66
C LYS A 171 -14.81 -13.03 3.85
N ILE A 172 -15.33 -11.84 4.14
CA ILE A 172 -14.51 -10.64 4.28
C ILE A 172 -14.01 -10.52 5.72
N VAL A 173 -12.71 -10.31 5.85
CA VAL A 173 -12.04 -9.99 7.12
C VAL A 173 -11.25 -8.71 6.92
N VAL A 174 -11.41 -7.76 7.84
CA VAL A 174 -10.63 -6.51 7.79
C VAL A 174 -9.35 -6.71 8.60
N ILE A 175 -8.21 -6.70 7.90
CA ILE A 175 -6.87 -6.68 8.50
C ILE A 175 -6.12 -5.53 7.86
N VAL A 176 -5.93 -4.47 8.62
CA VAL A 176 -5.28 -3.24 8.16
C VAL A 176 -3.79 -3.45 7.86
N ASN A 177 -3.24 -2.67 6.93
CA ASN A 177 -1.81 -2.71 6.63
C ASN A 177 -0.98 -2.36 7.87
N GLY A 178 0.21 -2.94 7.96
CA GLY A 178 1.16 -2.65 9.03
C GLY A 178 2.37 -1.88 8.53
N VAL A 179 2.84 -0.92 9.32
CA VAL A 179 4.08 -0.17 9.08
C VAL A 179 5.19 -0.63 10.03
N ASP A 180 6.42 -0.75 9.51
CA ASP A 180 7.62 -0.97 10.32
C ASP A 180 8.08 0.36 10.92
N VAL A 181 7.49 0.72 12.06
CA VAL A 181 7.72 2.01 12.71
C VAL A 181 9.18 2.20 13.08
N ASP A 182 9.83 1.18 13.64
CA ASP A 182 11.24 1.27 14.03
C ASP A 182 12.13 1.46 12.80
N GLY A 183 11.85 0.73 11.71
CA GLY A 183 12.54 0.90 10.43
C GLY A 183 12.33 2.29 9.81
N VAL A 184 11.13 2.85 9.93
CA VAL A 184 10.82 4.23 9.49
C VAL A 184 11.58 5.24 10.35
N LEU A 185 11.55 5.12 11.67
CA LEU A 185 12.25 6.03 12.58
C LEU A 185 13.77 5.97 12.42
N ALA A 186 14.34 4.78 12.18
CA ALA A 186 15.78 4.61 11.93
C ALA A 186 16.25 5.33 10.65
N GLN A 187 15.38 5.51 9.67
CA GLN A 187 15.68 6.23 8.42
C GLN A 187 15.54 7.75 8.55
N ARG A 188 14.85 8.26 9.55
CA ARG A 188 14.58 9.70 9.75
C ARG A 188 15.84 10.59 9.71
N GLY A 189 16.97 10.07 10.21
CA GLY A 189 18.22 10.83 10.32
C GLY A 189 19.32 10.41 9.33
N GLN A 190 19.07 9.44 8.46
CA GLN A 190 20.13 8.85 7.62
C GLN A 190 20.58 9.70 6.45
N ALA A 191 19.71 10.60 5.94
CA ALA A 191 20.06 11.55 4.89
C ALA A 191 19.30 12.86 5.15
N PRO A 192 19.98 13.96 5.49
CA PRO A 192 19.31 15.24 5.62
C PRO A 192 18.75 15.65 4.24
N PHE A 193 17.48 15.98 4.20
CA PHE A 193 16.85 16.57 3.02
C PHE A 193 17.47 17.95 2.79
N ARG A 194 18.36 18.04 1.81
CA ARG A 194 19.18 19.23 1.57
C ARG A 194 18.40 20.43 1.05
N GLU A 195 17.26 20.16 0.42
CA GLU A 195 16.37 21.15 -0.17
C GLU A 195 15.44 21.82 0.87
N ARG A 196 15.57 21.49 2.17
CA ARG A 196 14.81 22.16 3.22
C ARG A 196 15.36 23.56 3.46
N GLU A 197 14.59 24.58 3.09
CA GLU A 197 14.91 25.99 3.32
C GLU A 197 14.46 26.40 4.73
N PRO A 198 15.35 26.93 5.56
CA PRO A 198 14.99 27.42 6.90
C PRO A 198 13.94 28.54 6.83
N GLY A 199 12.92 28.46 7.69
CA GLY A 199 11.85 29.46 7.74
C GLY A 199 10.73 29.28 6.72
N ALA A 200 10.91 28.41 5.71
CA ALA A 200 9.82 28.04 4.80
C ALA A 200 8.92 26.96 5.36
N THR A 201 7.66 26.99 4.97
CA THR A 201 6.71 25.88 5.22
C THR A 201 6.77 24.91 4.05
N HIS A 202 7.13 23.66 4.34
CA HIS A 202 7.33 22.60 3.38
C HIS A 202 6.11 21.69 3.28
N VAL A 203 5.40 21.73 2.16
CA VAL A 203 4.22 20.90 1.90
C VAL A 203 4.55 19.92 0.78
N GLY A 204 4.28 18.64 0.97
CA GLY A 204 4.64 17.61 -0.02
C GLY A 204 3.53 16.65 -0.37
N ILE A 205 3.65 16.07 -1.56
CA ILE A 205 2.88 14.92 -2.01
C ILE A 205 3.84 13.80 -2.44
N VAL A 206 3.51 12.56 -2.04
CA VAL A 206 4.34 11.38 -2.33
C VAL A 206 3.51 10.34 -3.06
N GLY A 207 3.95 9.90 -4.22
CA GLY A 207 3.30 8.83 -4.96
C GLY A 207 3.63 8.83 -6.44
N ARG A 208 3.10 7.83 -7.15
CA ARG A 208 3.22 7.74 -8.62
C ARG A 208 2.45 8.89 -9.28
N LEU A 209 3.01 9.45 -10.34
CA LEU A 209 2.35 10.51 -11.12
C LEU A 209 1.36 9.90 -12.12
N VAL A 210 0.24 9.41 -11.58
CA VAL A 210 -0.88 8.76 -12.30
C VAL A 210 -2.19 9.45 -11.96
N PRO A 211 -3.23 9.36 -12.82
CA PRO A 211 -4.48 10.12 -12.65
C PRO A 211 -5.12 9.97 -11.27
N VAL A 212 -5.15 8.76 -10.72
CA VAL A 212 -5.80 8.48 -9.43
C VAL A 212 -5.16 9.22 -8.24
N LYS A 213 -3.88 9.63 -8.34
CA LYS A 213 -3.19 10.36 -7.27
C LYS A 213 -3.49 11.86 -7.25
N ARG A 214 -4.13 12.39 -8.31
CA ARG A 214 -4.61 13.77 -8.39
C ARG A 214 -3.57 14.82 -7.99
N VAL A 215 -2.34 14.66 -8.51
CA VAL A 215 -1.27 15.65 -8.29
C VAL A 215 -1.61 17.00 -8.94
N ASP A 216 -2.47 17.01 -9.97
CA ASP A 216 -3.07 18.22 -10.54
C ASP A 216 -3.84 19.03 -9.48
N LEU A 217 -4.61 18.35 -8.64
CA LEU A 217 -5.38 18.97 -7.58
C LEU A 217 -4.49 19.50 -6.45
N PHE A 218 -3.43 18.77 -6.11
CA PHE A 218 -2.39 19.26 -5.21
C PHE A 218 -1.80 20.59 -5.72
N LEU A 219 -1.34 20.66 -6.97
CA LEU A 219 -0.77 21.89 -7.52
C LEU A 219 -1.74 23.08 -7.49
N ARG A 220 -3.01 22.85 -7.81
CA ARG A 220 -4.05 23.89 -7.72
C ARG A 220 -4.30 24.36 -6.29
N ALA A 221 -4.25 23.45 -5.31
CA ALA A 221 -4.35 23.81 -3.89
C ALA A 221 -3.15 24.65 -3.44
N MET A 222 -1.93 24.33 -3.92
CA MET A 222 -0.73 25.10 -3.61
C MET A 222 -0.81 26.53 -4.19
N ALA A 223 -1.38 26.72 -5.37
CA ALA A 223 -1.67 28.05 -5.91
C ALA A 223 -2.67 28.82 -5.02
N GLY A 224 -3.64 28.12 -4.45
CA GLY A 224 -4.55 28.69 -3.44
C GLY A 224 -3.80 29.19 -2.20
N LEU A 225 -2.86 28.40 -1.65
CA LEU A 225 -2.07 28.78 -0.47
C LEU A 225 -1.25 30.04 -0.68
N LEU A 226 -0.64 30.21 -1.87
CA LEU A 226 0.11 31.44 -2.20
C LEU A 226 -0.79 32.68 -2.22
N ARG A 227 -2.01 32.55 -2.68
CA ARG A 227 -2.99 33.65 -2.72
C ARG A 227 -3.52 33.94 -1.33
N ASP A 228 -3.86 32.89 -0.54
CA ASP A 228 -4.59 33.01 0.72
C ASP A 228 -3.64 33.35 1.91
N ALA A 229 -2.34 33.00 1.80
CA ALA A 229 -1.32 33.32 2.79
C ALA A 229 0.00 33.79 2.12
N PRO A 230 0.00 34.97 1.46
CA PRO A 230 1.09 35.46 0.64
C PRO A 230 2.37 35.86 1.43
N THR A 231 2.22 36.11 2.72
CA THR A 231 3.36 36.48 3.60
C THR A 231 4.14 35.28 4.12
N ARG A 232 3.63 34.07 3.96
CA ARG A 232 4.30 32.84 4.37
C ARG A 232 5.23 32.37 3.26
N LEU A 233 6.45 32.02 3.61
CA LEU A 233 7.39 31.42 2.66
C LEU A 233 7.01 29.94 2.45
N TRP A 234 6.59 29.60 1.24
CA TRP A 234 6.13 28.26 0.88
C TRP A 234 7.15 27.54 0.00
N ARG A 235 7.32 26.23 0.25
CA ARG A 235 8.03 25.29 -0.64
C ARG A 235 7.19 24.03 -0.82
N PHE A 236 6.95 23.65 -2.06
CA PHE A 236 6.10 22.53 -2.44
C PHE A 236 6.92 21.43 -3.09
N HIS A 237 6.71 20.21 -2.64
CA HIS A 237 7.52 19.06 -3.02
C HIS A 237 6.67 17.97 -3.64
N VAL A 238 7.01 17.53 -4.86
CA VAL A 238 6.39 16.40 -5.55
C VAL A 238 7.39 15.26 -5.63
N PHE A 239 7.18 14.21 -4.85
CA PHE A 239 8.03 13.01 -4.82
C PHE A 239 7.36 11.87 -5.57
N GLY A 240 8.05 11.32 -6.53
CA GLY A 240 7.61 10.24 -7.39
C GLY A 240 7.75 10.55 -8.87
N ASP A 241 7.46 9.54 -9.67
CA ASP A 241 7.52 9.63 -11.13
C ASP A 241 6.32 8.93 -11.77
N GLY A 242 6.07 9.19 -13.05
CA GLY A 242 4.98 8.58 -13.76
C GLY A 242 4.62 9.29 -15.07
N PRO A 243 3.64 8.74 -15.80
CA PRO A 243 3.29 9.22 -17.14
C PRO A 243 2.78 10.67 -17.18
N LEU A 244 2.29 11.22 -16.06
CA LEU A 244 1.78 12.59 -16.00
C LEU A 244 2.87 13.64 -15.71
N ARG A 245 4.15 13.27 -15.60
CA ARG A 245 5.24 14.19 -15.22
C ARG A 245 5.28 15.46 -16.09
N ALA A 246 5.23 15.32 -17.41
CA ALA A 246 5.29 16.44 -18.32
C ALA A 246 4.06 17.36 -18.26
N GLU A 247 2.87 16.75 -18.14
CA GLU A 247 1.60 17.48 -17.99
C GLU A 247 1.56 18.29 -16.68
N LEU A 248 2.03 17.69 -15.58
CA LEU A 248 2.09 18.36 -14.28
C LEU A 248 3.14 19.48 -14.23
N ALA A 249 4.26 19.35 -14.95
CA ALA A 249 5.23 20.42 -15.09
C ALA A 249 4.63 21.62 -15.84
N ALA A 250 3.95 21.39 -16.98
CA ALA A 250 3.26 22.43 -17.71
C ALA A 250 2.13 23.11 -16.90
N LEU A 251 1.41 22.33 -16.08
CA LEU A 251 0.43 22.89 -15.16
C LEU A 251 1.08 23.79 -14.10
N THR A 252 2.26 23.41 -13.58
CA THR A 252 3.03 24.21 -12.62
C THR A 252 3.40 25.58 -13.21
N GLU A 253 3.84 25.63 -14.46
CA GLU A 253 4.10 26.88 -15.19
C GLU A 253 2.83 27.71 -15.35
N THR A 254 1.73 27.10 -15.79
CA THR A 254 0.42 27.77 -15.96
C THR A 254 -0.10 28.38 -14.66
N LEU A 255 0.15 27.75 -13.53
CA LEU A 255 -0.24 28.21 -12.19
C LEU A 255 0.74 29.21 -11.57
N GLY A 256 1.87 29.52 -12.23
CA GLY A 256 2.90 30.45 -11.72
C GLY A 256 3.66 29.91 -10.51
N LEU A 257 3.82 28.59 -10.40
CA LEU A 257 4.41 27.90 -9.24
C LEU A 257 5.87 27.45 -9.43
N VAL A 258 6.52 27.85 -10.52
CA VAL A 258 7.83 27.32 -10.92
C VAL A 258 8.91 27.50 -9.85
N GLU A 259 8.89 28.62 -9.14
CA GLU A 259 9.87 28.93 -8.08
C GLU A 259 9.59 28.21 -6.77
N GLN A 260 8.34 27.79 -6.52
CA GLN A 260 7.92 27.18 -5.26
C GLN A 260 7.84 25.66 -5.32
N VAL A 261 7.59 25.06 -6.51
CA VAL A 261 7.40 23.61 -6.69
C VAL A 261 8.67 22.95 -7.15
N THR A 262 9.10 21.92 -6.42
CA THR A 262 10.21 21.06 -6.84
C THR A 262 9.69 19.63 -7.07
N PHE A 263 9.95 19.12 -8.28
CA PHE A 263 9.71 17.72 -8.63
C PHE A 263 10.99 16.92 -8.38
N HIS A 264 10.99 16.04 -7.41
CA HIS A 264 12.18 15.28 -7.00
C HIS A 264 12.36 13.95 -7.74
N GLY A 265 11.36 13.52 -8.55
CA GLY A 265 11.37 12.20 -9.16
C GLY A 265 11.26 11.08 -8.11
N HIS A 266 11.69 9.88 -8.49
CA HIS A 266 11.75 8.75 -7.57
C HIS A 266 12.92 8.92 -6.58
N ARG A 267 12.62 8.80 -5.26
CA ARG A 267 13.61 8.94 -4.19
C ARG A 267 13.72 7.62 -3.42
N HIS A 268 14.95 7.17 -3.18
CA HIS A 268 15.23 6.00 -2.32
C HIS A 268 15.20 6.35 -0.83
N ASP A 269 15.45 7.61 -0.50
CA ASP A 269 15.45 8.19 0.85
C ASP A 269 14.13 8.91 1.16
N ILE A 270 13.01 8.40 0.61
CA ILE A 270 11.69 9.05 0.73
C ILE A 270 11.26 9.27 2.17
N VAL A 271 11.65 8.39 3.09
CA VAL A 271 11.33 8.52 4.53
C VAL A 271 11.99 9.77 5.12
N ALA A 272 13.26 10.02 4.79
CA ALA A 272 13.97 11.23 5.22
C ALA A 272 13.36 12.50 4.58
N CYS A 273 12.96 12.42 3.30
CA CYS A 273 12.26 13.50 2.62
C CYS A 273 10.91 13.81 3.30
N MET A 274 10.11 12.80 3.61
CA MET A 274 8.84 12.98 4.33
C MET A 274 9.06 13.58 5.73
N ALA A 275 10.06 13.11 6.46
CA ALA A 275 10.38 13.63 7.79
C ALA A 275 10.73 15.13 7.82
N ALA A 276 11.09 15.71 6.68
CA ALA A 276 11.40 17.11 6.52
C ALA A 276 10.20 17.97 6.08
N LEU A 277 9.03 17.37 5.85
CA LEU A 277 7.80 18.09 5.53
C LEU A 277 7.12 18.61 6.80
N ASP A 278 6.47 19.75 6.69
CA ASP A 278 5.56 20.27 7.70
C ASP A 278 4.13 19.72 7.51
N VAL A 279 3.75 19.36 6.26
CA VAL A 279 2.48 18.72 5.91
C VAL A 279 2.68 17.78 4.74
N LEU A 280 2.18 16.55 4.87
CA LEU A 280 1.98 15.64 3.73
C LEU A 280 0.53 15.77 3.23
N VAL A 281 0.35 15.89 1.90
CA VAL A 281 -0.98 15.98 1.28
C VAL A 281 -1.25 14.74 0.43
N MET A 282 -2.46 14.19 0.54
CA MET A 282 -2.91 13.04 -0.24
C MET A 282 -4.24 13.35 -0.93
N CYS A 283 -4.18 13.63 -2.23
CA CYS A 283 -5.34 14.02 -3.05
C CYS A 283 -6.01 12.85 -3.80
N SER A 284 -5.67 11.61 -3.50
CA SER A 284 -6.08 10.45 -4.29
C SER A 284 -7.60 10.29 -4.38
N ASP A 285 -8.11 9.95 -5.58
CA ASP A 285 -9.52 9.59 -5.78
C ASP A 285 -9.89 8.30 -5.03
N HIS A 286 -8.94 7.36 -4.90
CA HIS A 286 -9.11 6.07 -4.24
C HIS A 286 -7.85 5.66 -3.50
N GLU A 287 -8.02 5.11 -2.31
CA GLU A 287 -6.97 4.45 -1.54
C GLU A 287 -7.50 3.16 -0.89
N GLY A 288 -6.59 2.21 -0.66
CA GLY A 288 -6.86 1.11 0.26
C GLY A 288 -6.57 1.56 1.70
N LEU A 289 -5.36 1.29 2.17
CA LEU A 289 -4.73 1.92 3.31
C LEU A 289 -3.29 2.24 2.91
N PRO A 290 -2.97 3.51 2.57
CA PRO A 290 -1.70 3.86 1.98
C PRO A 290 -0.55 3.80 2.99
N MET A 291 0.51 3.07 2.63
CA MET A 291 1.73 2.96 3.45
C MET A 291 2.35 4.33 3.71
N THR A 292 2.35 5.22 2.72
CA THR A 292 2.88 6.58 2.83
C THR A 292 2.23 7.39 3.96
N ALA A 293 0.90 7.23 4.17
CA ALA A 293 0.22 7.89 5.29
C ALA A 293 0.64 7.31 6.64
N LEU A 294 0.76 5.99 6.74
CA LEU A 294 1.24 5.32 7.96
C LEU A 294 2.69 5.72 8.30
N GLU A 295 3.55 5.81 7.28
CA GLU A 295 4.93 6.25 7.42
C GLU A 295 5.00 7.71 7.89
N ALA A 296 4.25 8.62 7.26
CA ALA A 296 4.20 10.03 7.64
C ALA A 296 3.73 10.23 9.09
N VAL A 297 2.64 9.55 9.48
CA VAL A 297 2.14 9.59 10.87
C VAL A 297 3.17 9.02 11.85
N SER A 298 3.87 7.94 11.50
CA SER A 298 4.94 7.36 12.33
C SER A 298 6.09 8.35 12.55
N LEU A 299 6.40 9.17 11.54
CA LEU A 299 7.39 10.25 11.61
C LEU A 299 6.90 11.46 12.41
N GLY A 300 5.63 11.54 12.74
CA GLY A 300 4.98 12.71 13.35
C GLY A 300 4.68 13.82 12.33
N VAL A 301 4.68 13.52 11.05
CA VAL A 301 4.32 14.45 9.97
C VAL A 301 2.81 14.51 9.83
N PRO A 302 2.16 15.66 9.99
CA PRO A 302 0.74 15.81 9.82
C PRO A 302 0.30 15.51 8.38
N VAL A 303 -0.88 14.89 8.23
CA VAL A 303 -1.42 14.49 6.94
C VAL A 303 -2.74 15.22 6.68
N VAL A 304 -2.86 15.89 5.54
CA VAL A 304 -4.13 16.36 4.97
C VAL A 304 -4.51 15.44 3.83
N ALA A 305 -5.70 14.85 3.86
CA ALA A 305 -6.05 13.81 2.91
C ALA A 305 -7.50 13.89 2.42
N HIS A 306 -7.76 13.40 1.20
CA HIS A 306 -9.11 13.11 0.75
C HIS A 306 -9.77 12.07 1.67
N ALA A 307 -11.05 12.27 2.00
CA ALA A 307 -11.81 11.38 2.88
C ALA A 307 -12.21 10.09 2.18
N VAL A 308 -11.22 9.25 1.80
CA VAL A 308 -11.43 7.99 1.07
C VAL A 308 -10.60 6.83 1.63
N GLY A 309 -11.11 5.62 1.46
CA GLY A 309 -10.40 4.39 1.83
C GLY A 309 -10.01 4.35 3.31
N GLY A 310 -8.86 3.77 3.58
CA GLY A 310 -8.31 3.72 4.94
C GLY A 310 -7.78 5.05 5.48
N LEU A 311 -7.75 6.12 4.67
CA LEU A 311 -7.38 7.45 5.17
C LEU A 311 -8.37 7.97 6.22
N VAL A 312 -9.65 7.63 6.11
CA VAL A 312 -10.66 8.00 7.12
C VAL A 312 -10.44 7.32 8.47
N ASP A 313 -9.73 6.20 8.49
CA ASP A 313 -9.41 5.46 9.70
C ASP A 313 -8.18 6.01 10.43
N ILE A 314 -7.26 6.71 9.71
CA ILE A 314 -5.94 7.13 10.23
C ILE A 314 -5.67 8.64 10.19
N VAL A 315 -6.49 9.45 9.54
CA VAL A 315 -6.34 10.90 9.48
C VAL A 315 -7.42 11.57 10.33
N PRO A 316 -7.10 12.56 11.18
CA PRO A 316 -8.09 13.29 11.97
C PRO A 316 -9.17 13.92 11.07
N THR A 317 -10.41 13.91 11.54
CA THR A 317 -11.58 14.40 10.75
C THR A 317 -11.42 15.84 10.26
N ASP A 318 -10.76 16.69 11.02
CA ASP A 318 -10.52 18.10 10.65
C ASP A 318 -9.40 18.30 9.63
N SER A 319 -8.62 17.24 9.37
CA SER A 319 -7.60 17.16 8.31
C SER A 319 -8.07 16.34 7.10
N LEU A 320 -9.30 15.79 7.16
CA LEU A 320 -9.94 15.13 6.03
C LEU A 320 -10.67 16.13 5.16
N VAL A 321 -10.44 16.05 3.85
CA VAL A 321 -11.09 16.89 2.83
C VAL A 321 -12.22 16.09 2.18
N SER A 322 -13.47 16.47 2.44
CA SER A 322 -14.65 15.85 1.84
C SER A 322 -15.00 16.48 0.49
N GLU A 323 -14.82 17.80 0.37
CA GLU A 323 -14.95 18.50 -0.89
C GLU A 323 -13.65 18.37 -1.69
N HIS A 324 -13.64 17.43 -2.61
CA HIS A 324 -12.47 17.07 -3.40
C HIS A 324 -12.09 18.12 -4.44
N ASN A 325 -11.76 19.33 -3.96
CA ASN A 325 -11.38 20.50 -4.74
C ASN A 325 -10.18 21.22 -4.12
N ALA A 326 -9.55 22.12 -4.86
CA ALA A 326 -8.33 22.82 -4.46
C ALA A 326 -8.51 23.65 -3.18
N GLU A 327 -9.66 24.30 -3.01
CA GLU A 327 -9.98 25.14 -1.86
C GLU A 327 -10.11 24.33 -0.57
N GLY A 328 -10.71 23.15 -0.63
CA GLY A 328 -10.81 22.24 0.50
C GLY A 328 -9.43 21.86 1.06
N TYR A 329 -8.46 21.59 0.16
CA TYR A 329 -7.09 21.27 0.58
C TYR A 329 -6.35 22.47 1.13
N SER A 330 -6.39 23.66 0.48
CA SER A 330 -5.71 24.85 0.98
C SER A 330 -6.25 25.26 2.35
N THR A 331 -7.57 25.23 2.54
CA THR A 331 -8.21 25.51 3.83
C THR A 331 -7.82 24.52 4.92
N ALA A 332 -7.79 23.21 4.61
CA ALA A 332 -7.41 22.18 5.59
C ALA A 332 -5.93 22.32 6.01
N ILE A 333 -5.03 22.65 5.07
CA ILE A 333 -3.62 22.89 5.36
C ILE A 333 -3.44 24.10 6.27
N LEU A 334 -4.08 25.25 5.97
CA LEU A 334 -3.99 26.44 6.80
C LEU A 334 -4.50 26.18 8.22
N ARG A 335 -5.68 25.54 8.35
CA ARG A 335 -6.25 25.16 9.64
C ARG A 335 -5.32 24.24 10.45
N LEU A 336 -4.69 23.26 9.80
CA LEU A 336 -3.76 22.35 10.43
C LEU A 336 -2.53 23.07 10.98
N LEU A 337 -1.97 23.99 10.21
CA LEU A 337 -0.79 24.79 10.60
C LEU A 337 -1.07 25.78 11.73
N GLU A 338 -2.33 26.19 11.91
CA GLU A 338 -2.76 27.08 13.01
C GLU A 338 -2.96 26.33 14.32
N LYS A 339 -3.45 25.08 14.27
CA LYS A 339 -3.83 24.30 15.48
C LYS A 339 -2.65 23.70 16.26
N GLY A 340 -1.47 23.54 15.65
CA GLY A 340 -0.32 22.90 16.30
C GLY A 340 -0.44 21.37 16.43
N SER A 341 0.53 20.74 17.17
CA SER A 341 0.90 19.33 17.04
C SER A 341 0.19 18.30 17.95
N ASP A 342 -0.74 18.68 18.83
CA ASP A 342 -1.26 17.74 19.85
C ASP A 342 -2.05 16.56 19.23
N ALA A 343 -2.81 16.81 18.17
CA ALA A 343 -3.53 15.76 17.44
C ALA A 343 -2.58 14.75 16.74
N ALA A 344 -1.42 15.23 16.30
CA ALA A 344 -0.42 14.39 15.65
C ALA A 344 0.22 13.37 16.62
N ALA A 345 0.43 13.75 17.89
CA ALA A 345 0.99 12.86 18.89
C ALA A 345 0.02 11.70 19.24
N GLN A 346 -1.26 12.00 19.44
CA GLN A 346 -2.30 10.98 19.70
C GLN A 346 -2.46 10.03 18.51
N LEU A 347 -2.48 10.58 17.30
CA LEU A 347 -2.58 9.78 16.09
C LEU A 347 -1.36 8.86 15.91
N ARG A 348 -0.17 9.36 16.19
CA ARG A 348 1.06 8.57 16.16
C ARG A 348 0.99 7.40 17.14
N GLN A 349 0.55 7.63 18.37
CA GLN A 349 0.37 6.58 19.38
C GLN A 349 -0.60 5.48 18.86
N ARG A 350 -1.71 5.88 18.27
CA ARG A 350 -2.67 4.95 17.68
C ARG A 350 -2.06 4.13 16.54
N VAL A 351 -1.24 4.74 15.67
CA VAL A 351 -0.55 4.01 14.59
C VAL A 351 0.43 2.99 15.16
N LEU A 352 1.16 3.32 16.22
CA LEU A 352 2.06 2.39 16.90
C LEU A 352 1.32 1.15 17.44
N GLU A 353 0.13 1.34 17.99
CA GLU A 353 -0.64 0.28 18.65
C GLU A 353 -1.44 -0.58 17.68
N GLU A 354 -2.12 0.04 16.70
CA GLU A 354 -3.10 -0.64 15.85
C GLU A 354 -2.56 -1.01 14.46
N TYR A 355 -1.59 -0.25 13.94
CA TYR A 355 -1.09 -0.34 12.55
C TYR A 355 0.38 -0.75 12.46
N SER A 356 0.96 -1.30 13.53
CA SER A 356 2.33 -1.84 13.45
C SER A 356 2.39 -3.12 12.60
N CYS A 357 3.55 -3.35 12.00
CA CYS A 357 3.79 -4.57 11.22
C CYS A 357 3.66 -5.86 12.08
N ALA A 358 4.00 -5.80 13.36
CA ALA A 358 3.83 -6.89 14.30
C ALA A 358 2.33 -7.21 14.48
N ARG A 359 1.50 -6.19 14.70
CA ARG A 359 0.05 -6.35 14.87
C ARG A 359 -0.64 -6.89 13.63
N ASN A 360 -0.22 -6.40 12.45
CA ASN A 360 -0.70 -6.93 11.17
C ASN A 360 -0.34 -8.42 11.01
N ALA A 361 0.91 -8.81 11.32
CA ALA A 361 1.36 -10.19 11.24
C ALA A 361 0.63 -11.10 12.23
N GLU A 362 0.41 -10.68 13.49
CA GLU A 362 -0.34 -11.41 14.50
C GLU A 362 -1.78 -11.68 14.04
N ARG A 363 -2.51 -10.65 13.60
CA ARG A 363 -3.90 -10.78 13.11
C ARG A 363 -3.98 -11.70 11.89
N THR A 364 -2.99 -11.60 10.98
CA THR A 364 -2.93 -12.47 9.81
C THR A 364 -2.61 -13.91 10.18
N LEU A 365 -1.71 -14.12 11.14
CA LEU A 365 -1.39 -15.47 11.67
C LEU A 365 -2.61 -16.12 12.34
N CYS A 366 -3.36 -15.39 13.17
CA CYS A 366 -4.60 -15.88 13.76
C CYS A 366 -5.58 -16.36 12.68
N LEU A 367 -5.74 -15.59 11.59
CA LEU A 367 -6.60 -16.00 10.48
C LEU A 367 -6.09 -17.27 9.79
N TYR A 368 -4.78 -17.44 9.58
CA TYR A 368 -4.23 -18.67 9.01
C TYR A 368 -4.50 -19.89 9.93
N GLN A 369 -4.32 -19.72 11.23
CA GLN A 369 -4.57 -20.77 12.22
C GLN A 369 -6.06 -21.17 12.24
N GLU A 370 -6.97 -20.21 12.17
CA GLU A 370 -8.41 -20.46 12.02
C GLU A 370 -8.70 -21.33 10.79
N LEU A 371 -8.10 -20.98 9.63
CA LEU A 371 -8.34 -21.68 8.37
C LEU A 371 -7.91 -23.13 8.35
N ILE A 372 -6.89 -23.49 9.13
CA ILE A 372 -6.40 -24.87 9.22
C ILE A 372 -6.97 -25.62 10.44
N GLY A 373 -7.97 -25.05 11.13
CA GLY A 373 -8.58 -25.65 12.31
C GLY A 373 -7.68 -25.69 13.54
N ARG A 374 -6.62 -24.89 13.58
CA ARG A 374 -5.70 -24.74 14.71
C ARG A 374 -6.01 -23.42 15.42
N THR A 375 -7.10 -23.37 16.18
CA THR A 375 -7.37 -22.23 17.06
C THR A 375 -6.39 -22.25 18.23
N SER A 376 -5.49 -21.27 18.28
CA SER A 376 -4.78 -20.96 19.53
C SER A 376 -5.70 -20.11 20.40
N TRP A 377 -6.02 -20.62 21.58
CA TRP A 377 -6.63 -19.87 22.69
C TRP A 377 -5.53 -19.18 23.49
#